data_e07219d5c54af45911d141b61d377b0a
#
_entry.id   e07219d5c54af45911d141b61d377b0a
#
_cell.length_a   1.000
_cell.length_b   1.000
_cell.length_c   1.000
_cell.angle_alpha   90.00
_cell.angle_beta   90.00
_cell.angle_gamma   90.00
#
_symmetry.space_group_name_H-M   'P 1'
#
loop_
_entity.id
_entity.type
_entity.pdbx_description
1 polymer ?
#
loop_
_entity_poly.entity_id
_entity_poly.type
_entity_poly.pdbx_seq_one_letter_code
_entity_poly.pdbx_strand_id
1 'polypeptide(L)'
;TNEVAKIDGIDYALVVVPPYNKPNQRSMIAHFTAVNDKTQMPIIIYNIPGRTGVKMEKETIVQLSHLKNIKGIKQCASLEELEYIIDHKDDDFQVFTGEDTQALTARLLGANGVISVASHIYTKEMRQMYNSLYEGNYPKAAKIQRWLTPKMQALFMYPSPSPVKAVLSAQGFDMGGCRLPLVSLNDDEKTSLAKHLGLADNALMQKLPLDLGKELEDD
;
A
#
# COMPACT_ATOMS: atom_id res chain seq x y z
N THR A 1 3.72 2.06 20.11
CA THR A 1 5.01 1.65 19.49
C THR A 1 5.85 0.81 20.45
N ASN A 2 6.15 1.26 21.67
CA ASN A 2 7.07 0.55 22.57
C ASN A 2 6.65 -0.88 22.97
N GLU A 3 5.36 -1.16 23.09
CA GLU A 3 4.88 -2.53 23.34
C GLU A 3 5.08 -3.44 22.12
N VAL A 4 4.88 -2.89 20.92
CA VAL A 4 5.10 -3.62 19.65
C VAL A 4 6.59 -3.90 19.44
N ALA A 5 7.48 -2.98 19.89
CA ALA A 5 8.92 -3.14 19.81
C ALA A 5 9.47 -4.32 20.64
N LYS A 6 8.67 -4.88 21.57
CA LYS A 6 9.03 -6.06 22.38
C LYS A 6 8.73 -7.38 21.66
N ILE A 7 8.09 -7.35 20.51
CA ILE A 7 7.70 -8.53 19.75
C ILE A 7 8.81 -8.87 18.77
N ASP A 8 9.40 -10.04 18.88
CA ASP A 8 10.44 -10.53 17.98
C ASP A 8 9.95 -10.57 16.52
N GLY A 9 10.79 -10.12 15.59
CA GLY A 9 10.48 -10.08 14.17
C GLY A 9 9.73 -8.84 13.71
N ILE A 10 9.50 -7.84 14.58
CA ILE A 10 8.95 -6.53 14.21
C ILE A 10 10.08 -5.51 14.14
N ASP A 11 10.38 -5.03 12.92
CA ASP A 11 11.48 -4.09 12.67
C ASP A 11 11.03 -2.63 12.61
N TYR A 12 9.78 -2.37 12.19
CA TYR A 12 9.22 -1.02 11.99
C TYR A 12 7.80 -0.90 12.51
N ALA A 13 7.45 0.30 12.97
CA ALA A 13 6.06 0.66 13.24
C ALA A 13 5.52 1.57 12.13
N LEU A 14 4.42 1.16 11.49
CA LEU A 14 3.68 2.01 10.57
C LEU A 14 2.68 2.87 11.37
N VAL A 15 2.92 4.18 11.44
CA VAL A 15 2.14 5.11 12.28
C VAL A 15 1.37 6.09 11.40
N VAL A 16 0.05 5.99 11.44
CA VAL A 16 -0.84 6.84 10.64
C VAL A 16 -0.92 8.26 11.21
N VAL A 17 -1.05 9.25 10.32
CA VAL A 17 -1.38 10.63 10.73
C VAL A 17 -2.69 10.61 11.52
N PRO A 18 -2.74 11.21 12.73
CA PRO A 18 -3.94 11.16 13.59
C PRO A 18 -5.19 11.68 12.86
N PRO A 19 -6.26 10.87 12.75
CA PRO A 19 -7.52 11.28 12.15
C PRO A 19 -8.39 12.09 13.11
N TYR A 20 -9.62 12.34 12.75
CA TYR A 20 -10.72 12.94 13.51
C TYR A 20 -10.52 14.40 13.93
N ASN A 21 -9.50 14.68 14.77
CA ASN A 21 -9.22 16.05 15.25
C ASN A 21 -8.60 16.96 14.17
N LYS A 22 -8.28 16.41 13.00
CA LYS A 22 -7.74 17.13 11.84
C LYS A 22 -6.59 18.06 12.20
N PRO A 23 -5.48 17.54 12.72
CA PRO A 23 -4.35 18.34 13.16
C PRO A 23 -3.77 19.16 12.00
N ASN A 24 -3.34 20.40 12.27
CA ASN A 24 -2.56 21.19 11.31
C ASN A 24 -1.10 20.72 11.27
N GLN A 25 -0.28 21.26 10.35
CA GLN A 25 1.11 20.83 10.15
C GLN A 25 1.95 20.95 11.44
N ARG A 26 1.82 22.06 12.18
CA ARG A 26 2.50 22.25 13.46
C ARG A 26 2.14 21.18 14.49
N SER A 27 0.87 20.77 14.55
CA SER A 27 0.40 19.72 15.45
C SER A 27 0.91 18.34 15.03
N MET A 28 0.99 18.06 13.72
CA MET A 28 1.58 16.83 13.20
C MET A 28 3.07 16.73 13.53
N ILE A 29 3.81 17.83 13.36
CA ILE A 29 5.24 17.91 13.73
C ILE A 29 5.39 17.60 15.23
N ALA A 30 4.64 18.29 16.09
CA ALA A 30 4.71 18.06 17.53
C ALA A 30 4.36 16.62 17.92
N HIS A 31 3.33 16.02 17.29
CA HIS A 31 2.91 14.65 17.52
C HIS A 31 4.03 13.65 17.17
N PHE A 32 4.56 13.71 15.95
CA PHE A 32 5.59 12.77 15.49
C PHE A 32 6.93 13.00 16.19
N THR A 33 7.27 14.24 16.58
CA THR A 33 8.42 14.54 17.45
C THR A 33 8.27 13.85 18.81
N ALA A 34 7.10 13.98 19.44
CA ALA A 34 6.84 13.32 20.73
C ALA A 34 6.88 11.79 20.65
N VAL A 35 6.43 11.20 19.52
CA VAL A 35 6.56 9.76 19.27
C VAL A 35 8.03 9.38 19.07
N ASN A 36 8.76 10.14 18.24
CA ASN A 36 10.20 9.94 18.00
C ASN A 36 11.00 9.92 19.29
N ASP A 37 10.74 10.88 20.19
CA ASP A 37 11.52 11.06 21.43
C ASP A 37 11.29 9.94 22.46
N LYS A 38 10.16 9.24 22.35
CA LYS A 38 9.75 8.20 23.31
C LYS A 38 9.89 6.77 22.82
N THR A 39 10.21 6.56 21.55
CA THR A 39 10.38 5.21 20.99
C THR A 39 11.81 4.94 20.59
N GLN A 40 12.23 3.68 20.69
CA GLN A 40 13.47 3.18 20.08
C GLN A 40 13.21 2.47 18.75
N MET A 41 11.93 2.25 18.42
CA MET A 41 11.53 1.53 17.21
C MET A 41 11.54 2.48 16.01
N PRO A 42 12.13 2.08 14.87
CA PRO A 42 12.01 2.84 13.64
C PRO A 42 10.55 3.00 13.19
N ILE A 43 10.20 4.22 12.75
CA ILE A 43 8.83 4.58 12.37
C ILE A 43 8.76 4.87 10.88
N ILE A 44 7.76 4.30 10.23
CA ILE A 44 7.29 4.71 8.91
C ILE A 44 6.00 5.50 9.11
N ILE A 45 6.00 6.77 8.74
CA ILE A 45 4.78 7.60 8.77
C ILE A 45 3.81 7.09 7.70
N TYR A 46 2.52 7.07 8.01
CA TYR A 46 1.49 6.75 7.04
C TYR A 46 0.61 7.98 6.78
N ASN A 47 0.82 8.60 5.62
CA ASN A 47 0.06 9.75 5.15
C ASN A 47 -1.00 9.27 4.14
N ILE A 48 -2.27 9.27 4.57
CA ILE A 48 -3.41 8.81 3.76
C ILE A 48 -4.61 9.75 3.92
N PRO A 49 -4.61 10.90 3.25
CA PRO A 49 -5.63 11.94 3.39
C PRO A 49 -7.04 11.46 3.14
N GLY A 50 -7.23 10.53 2.21
CA GLY A 50 -8.52 9.93 1.89
C GLY A 50 -9.19 9.18 3.05
N ARG A 51 -8.42 8.78 4.08
CA ARG A 51 -8.93 8.10 5.27
C ARG A 51 -8.87 8.96 6.53
N THR A 52 -7.82 9.76 6.67
CA THR A 52 -7.60 10.59 7.88
C THR A 52 -8.38 11.91 7.83
N GLY A 53 -8.76 12.37 6.63
CA GLY A 53 -9.38 13.68 6.43
C GLY A 53 -8.43 14.86 6.57
N VAL A 54 -7.12 14.59 6.70
CA VAL A 54 -6.05 15.60 6.73
C VAL A 54 -4.85 15.09 5.95
N LYS A 55 -4.11 16.02 5.35
CA LYS A 55 -2.88 15.74 4.61
C LYS A 55 -1.68 16.30 5.37
N MET A 56 -0.65 15.49 5.54
CA MET A 56 0.68 15.96 5.90
C MET A 56 1.35 16.49 4.63
N GLU A 57 1.71 17.78 4.62
CA GLU A 57 2.32 18.40 3.46
C GLU A 57 3.78 17.91 3.26
N LYS A 58 4.24 17.92 2.03
CA LYS A 58 5.56 17.41 1.65
C LYS A 58 6.71 18.06 2.43
N GLU A 59 6.61 19.37 2.72
CA GLU A 59 7.59 20.10 3.52
C GLU A 59 7.63 19.61 4.98
N THR A 60 6.48 19.28 5.54
CA THR A 60 6.36 18.68 6.88
C THR A 60 7.00 17.30 6.93
N ILE A 61 6.80 16.49 5.88
CA ILE A 61 7.41 15.17 5.76
C ILE A 61 8.93 15.29 5.72
N VAL A 62 9.44 16.20 4.89
CA VAL A 62 10.90 16.48 4.80
C VAL A 62 11.45 16.93 6.15
N GLN A 63 10.77 17.83 6.84
CA GLN A 63 11.20 18.26 8.19
C GLN A 63 11.27 17.07 9.16
N LEU A 64 10.28 16.18 9.15
CA LEU A 64 10.23 15.01 10.03
C LEU A 64 11.27 13.94 9.65
N SER A 65 11.71 13.88 8.38
CA SER A 65 12.70 12.91 7.92
C SER A 65 14.06 13.04 8.63
N HIS A 66 14.37 14.21 9.19
CA HIS A 66 15.60 14.46 9.96
C HIS A 66 15.55 13.95 11.41
N LEU A 67 14.40 13.43 11.87
CA LEU A 67 14.28 12.86 13.21
C LEU A 67 14.85 11.45 13.28
N LYS A 68 15.60 11.15 14.34
CA LYS A 68 16.39 9.93 14.50
C LYS A 68 15.62 8.62 14.22
N ASN A 69 14.39 8.51 14.76
CA ASN A 69 13.60 7.28 14.68
C ASN A 69 12.52 7.33 13.57
N ILE A 70 12.38 8.44 12.85
CA ILE A 70 11.50 8.54 11.69
C ILE A 70 12.30 8.08 10.47
N LYS A 71 12.03 6.87 9.97
CA LYS A 71 12.84 6.20 8.95
C LYS A 71 12.17 6.06 7.59
N GLY A 72 10.96 6.54 7.46
CA GLY A 72 10.30 6.49 6.15
C GLY A 72 8.86 6.98 6.18
N ILE A 73 8.28 6.96 4.99
CA ILE A 73 6.88 7.30 4.76
C ILE A 73 6.22 6.32 3.80
N LYS A 74 4.97 5.94 4.10
CA LYS A 74 4.01 5.42 3.16
C LYS A 74 3.13 6.58 2.71
N GLN A 75 3.35 7.07 1.48
CA GLN A 75 2.69 8.25 0.92
C GLN A 75 1.55 7.85 -0.01
N CYS A 76 0.32 8.24 0.34
CA CYS A 76 -0.86 8.12 -0.53
C CYS A 76 -1.26 9.51 -1.01
N ALA A 77 -0.50 10.04 -1.97
CA ALA A 77 -0.70 11.36 -2.59
C ALA A 77 -0.21 11.35 -4.03
N SER A 78 -0.05 12.53 -4.65
CA SER A 78 0.41 12.65 -6.03
C SER A 78 1.88 12.27 -6.20
N LEU A 79 2.25 11.93 -7.44
CA LEU A 79 3.64 11.61 -7.78
C LEU A 79 4.55 12.84 -7.64
N GLU A 80 4.04 14.04 -7.91
CA GLU A 80 4.80 15.30 -7.77
C GLU A 80 5.18 15.56 -6.29
N GLU A 81 4.29 15.25 -5.34
CA GLU A 81 4.64 15.33 -3.91
C GLU A 81 5.67 14.29 -3.52
N LEU A 82 5.56 13.08 -4.09
CA LEU A 82 6.50 11.99 -3.85
C LEU A 82 7.90 12.33 -4.37
N GLU A 83 8.01 12.90 -5.58
CA GLU A 83 9.27 13.41 -6.14
C GLU A 83 9.91 14.45 -5.23
N TYR A 84 9.14 15.45 -4.80
CA TYR A 84 9.64 16.48 -3.90
C TYR A 84 10.21 15.89 -2.60
N ILE A 85 9.53 14.90 -2.01
CA ILE A 85 10.01 14.23 -0.80
C ILE A 85 11.32 13.50 -1.08
N ILE A 86 11.41 12.78 -2.20
CA ILE A 86 12.62 12.04 -2.59
C ILE A 86 13.83 12.97 -2.71
N ASP A 87 13.64 14.15 -3.31
CA ASP A 87 14.73 15.10 -3.57
C ASP A 87 15.20 15.85 -2.31
N HIS A 88 14.36 15.96 -1.27
CA HIS A 88 14.64 16.84 -0.12
C HIS A 88 14.74 16.11 1.22
N LYS A 89 14.42 14.81 1.26
CA LYS A 89 14.47 14.00 2.49
C LYS A 89 15.89 13.80 3.02
N ASP A 90 16.01 13.38 4.27
CA ASP A 90 17.26 12.84 4.82
C ASP A 90 17.69 11.57 4.05
N ASP A 91 19.02 11.35 3.92
CA ASP A 91 19.57 10.23 3.15
C ASP A 91 19.07 8.86 3.62
N ASP A 92 18.95 8.67 4.93
CA ASP A 92 18.49 7.43 5.56
C ASP A 92 16.96 7.24 5.52
N PHE A 93 16.21 8.22 5.03
CA PHE A 93 14.74 8.16 5.01
C PHE A 93 14.22 7.45 3.77
N GLN A 94 13.36 6.46 3.96
CA GLN A 94 12.78 5.65 2.90
C GLN A 94 11.41 6.18 2.46
N VAL A 95 11.17 6.21 1.16
CA VAL A 95 9.92 6.68 0.57
C VAL A 95 9.22 5.52 -0.13
N PHE A 96 8.00 5.20 0.32
CA PHE A 96 7.14 4.21 -0.31
C PHE A 96 5.86 4.87 -0.80
N THR A 97 5.40 4.54 -2.02
CA THR A 97 4.01 4.84 -2.35
C THR A 97 3.06 3.90 -1.62
N GLY A 98 1.90 4.38 -1.23
CA GLY A 98 0.82 3.55 -0.71
C GLY A 98 -0.24 3.23 -1.78
N GLU A 99 -0.04 3.70 -3.01
CA GLU A 99 -0.95 3.54 -4.14
C GLU A 99 -0.44 2.46 -5.09
N ASP A 100 -1.12 1.31 -5.15
CA ASP A 100 -0.72 0.17 -5.99
C ASP A 100 -0.54 0.56 -7.46
N THR A 101 -1.43 1.38 -7.99
CA THR A 101 -1.38 1.82 -9.40
C THR A 101 -0.18 2.70 -9.73
N GLN A 102 0.50 3.25 -8.73
CA GLN A 102 1.72 4.04 -8.88
C GLN A 102 2.99 3.21 -8.71
N ALA A 103 2.90 1.90 -8.44
CA ALA A 103 4.04 1.08 -8.00
C ALA A 103 5.26 1.21 -8.94
N LEU A 104 5.08 1.05 -10.24
CA LEU A 104 6.16 1.16 -11.23
C LEU A 104 6.69 2.59 -11.32
N THR A 105 5.80 3.57 -11.47
CA THR A 105 6.19 4.97 -11.68
C THR A 105 6.91 5.53 -10.45
N ALA A 106 6.39 5.27 -9.25
CA ALA A 106 7.05 5.68 -8.01
C ALA A 106 8.49 5.12 -7.91
N ARG A 107 8.69 3.85 -8.32
CA ARG A 107 10.03 3.24 -8.33
C ARG A 107 10.95 3.88 -9.35
N LEU A 108 10.44 4.24 -10.54
CA LEU A 108 11.19 4.98 -11.56
C LEU A 108 11.63 6.37 -11.07
N LEU A 109 10.81 7.03 -10.27
CA LEU A 109 11.10 8.33 -9.66
C LEU A 109 12.05 8.26 -8.46
N GLY A 110 12.47 7.06 -8.03
CA GLY A 110 13.44 6.89 -6.95
C GLY A 110 12.85 6.44 -5.61
N ALA A 111 11.53 6.18 -5.52
CA ALA A 111 10.95 5.60 -4.32
C ALA A 111 11.55 4.21 -4.02
N ASN A 112 11.58 3.82 -2.75
CA ASN A 112 12.08 2.52 -2.31
C ASN A 112 11.17 1.35 -2.74
N GLY A 113 9.89 1.63 -3.00
CA GLY A 113 8.92 0.65 -3.46
C GLY A 113 7.48 1.04 -3.15
N VAL A 114 6.63 0.03 -2.97
CA VAL A 114 5.21 0.19 -2.64
C VAL A 114 4.85 -0.62 -1.38
N ILE A 115 4.04 -0.06 -0.49
CA ILE A 115 3.37 -0.81 0.58
C ILE A 115 1.95 -1.08 0.11
N SER A 116 1.75 -2.27 -0.43
CA SER A 116 0.70 -2.66 -1.37
C SER A 116 -0.39 -3.51 -0.73
N VAL A 117 -1.62 -3.40 -1.21
CA VAL A 117 -2.71 -4.37 -1.01
C VAL A 117 -2.69 -5.43 -2.11
N ALA A 118 -2.49 -5.02 -3.36
CA ALA A 118 -2.51 -5.94 -4.51
C ALA A 118 -1.42 -7.02 -4.44
N SER A 119 -0.29 -6.74 -3.76
CA SER A 119 0.78 -7.72 -3.57
C SER A 119 0.35 -8.97 -2.78
N HIS A 120 -0.73 -8.94 -2.02
CA HIS A 120 -1.27 -10.15 -1.39
C HIS A 120 -1.78 -11.16 -2.41
N ILE A 121 -2.18 -10.70 -3.60
CA ILE A 121 -2.79 -11.50 -4.66
C ILE A 121 -1.82 -11.67 -5.83
N TYR A 122 -1.19 -10.58 -6.27
CA TYR A 122 -0.37 -10.49 -7.48
C TYR A 122 1.13 -10.36 -7.17
N THR A 123 1.61 -11.06 -6.15
CA THR A 123 3.04 -11.00 -5.73
C THR A 123 4.00 -11.35 -6.86
N LYS A 124 3.69 -12.39 -7.64
CA LYS A 124 4.55 -12.89 -8.72
C LYS A 124 4.66 -11.86 -9.85
N GLU A 125 3.52 -11.33 -10.28
CA GLU A 125 3.41 -10.36 -11.37
C GLU A 125 4.07 -9.02 -10.98
N MET A 126 3.84 -8.54 -9.76
CA MET A 126 4.52 -7.34 -9.24
C MET A 126 6.03 -7.54 -9.14
N ARG A 127 6.50 -8.72 -8.72
CA ARG A 127 7.92 -9.06 -8.72
C ARG A 127 8.48 -9.08 -10.14
N GLN A 128 7.77 -9.70 -11.10
CA GLN A 128 8.18 -9.74 -12.50
C GLN A 128 8.25 -8.33 -13.10
N MET A 129 7.31 -7.45 -12.75
CA MET A 129 7.33 -6.04 -13.16
C MET A 129 8.62 -5.35 -12.68
N TYR A 130 8.96 -5.48 -11.39
CA TYR A 130 10.17 -4.87 -10.84
C TYR A 130 11.46 -5.50 -11.39
N ASN A 131 11.50 -6.83 -11.56
CA ASN A 131 12.64 -7.48 -12.19
C ASN A 131 12.87 -6.96 -13.62
N SER A 132 11.78 -6.85 -14.41
CA SER A 132 11.87 -6.28 -15.76
C SER A 132 12.35 -4.83 -15.76
N LEU A 133 11.95 -4.03 -14.76
CA LEU A 133 12.47 -2.67 -14.57
C LEU A 133 13.98 -2.68 -14.31
N TYR A 134 14.45 -3.51 -13.38
CA TYR A 134 15.87 -3.59 -13.00
C TYR A 134 16.77 -4.15 -14.11
N GLU A 135 16.21 -5.00 -14.97
CA GLU A 135 16.87 -5.53 -16.17
C GLU A 135 16.87 -4.53 -17.34
N GLY A 136 16.26 -3.34 -17.18
CA GLY A 136 16.14 -2.34 -18.22
C GLY A 136 15.06 -2.65 -19.28
N ASN A 137 14.24 -3.68 -19.06
CA ASN A 137 13.13 -4.02 -19.96
C ASN A 137 11.88 -3.20 -19.64
N TYR A 138 11.96 -1.90 -19.89
CA TYR A 138 10.88 -0.95 -19.61
C TYR A 138 9.55 -1.28 -20.33
N PRO A 139 9.56 -1.71 -21.61
CA PRO A 139 8.31 -2.08 -22.30
C PRO A 139 7.57 -3.21 -21.58
N LYS A 140 8.28 -4.25 -21.12
CA LYS A 140 7.71 -5.37 -20.38
C LYS A 140 7.21 -4.93 -19.01
N ALA A 141 7.99 -4.15 -18.25
CA ALA A 141 7.55 -3.61 -16.96
C ALA A 141 6.25 -2.80 -17.11
N ALA A 142 6.20 -1.92 -18.12
CA ALA A 142 5.03 -1.11 -18.43
C ALA A 142 3.81 -1.95 -18.86
N LYS A 143 4.02 -3.02 -19.65
CA LYS A 143 2.95 -3.97 -20.03
C LYS A 143 2.34 -4.61 -18.78
N ILE A 144 3.17 -5.10 -17.87
CA ILE A 144 2.71 -5.74 -16.62
C ILE A 144 1.95 -4.72 -15.74
N GLN A 145 2.46 -3.50 -15.57
CA GLN A 145 1.77 -2.46 -14.80
C GLN A 145 0.38 -2.16 -15.39
N ARG A 146 0.27 -2.01 -16.71
CA ARG A 146 -1.04 -1.78 -17.38
C ARG A 146 -2.01 -2.93 -17.17
N TRP A 147 -1.53 -4.16 -17.20
CA TRP A 147 -2.33 -5.34 -16.91
C TRP A 147 -2.79 -5.41 -15.45
N LEU A 148 -1.92 -5.02 -14.51
CA LEU A 148 -2.22 -4.98 -13.07
C LEU A 148 -3.18 -3.85 -12.70
N THR A 149 -3.10 -2.69 -13.35
CA THR A 149 -3.81 -1.47 -12.94
C THR A 149 -5.32 -1.68 -12.74
N PRO A 150 -6.10 -2.26 -13.69
CA PRO A 150 -7.53 -2.48 -13.46
C PRO A 150 -7.80 -3.47 -12.31
N LYS A 151 -6.94 -4.45 -12.10
CA LYS A 151 -7.03 -5.44 -11.03
C LYS A 151 -6.74 -4.80 -9.65
N MET A 152 -5.74 -3.92 -9.59
CA MET A 152 -5.43 -3.12 -8.41
C MET A 152 -6.61 -2.22 -8.02
N GLN A 153 -7.25 -1.57 -9.00
CA GLN A 153 -8.43 -0.74 -8.78
C GLN A 153 -9.63 -1.58 -8.31
N ALA A 154 -9.83 -2.78 -8.85
CA ALA A 154 -10.89 -3.68 -8.44
C ALA A 154 -10.81 -4.07 -6.96
N LEU A 155 -9.61 -4.21 -6.39
CA LEU A 155 -9.43 -4.50 -4.96
C LEU A 155 -9.85 -3.35 -4.02
N PHE A 156 -10.20 -2.19 -4.58
CA PHE A 156 -10.69 -1.02 -3.84
C PHE A 156 -12.11 -0.58 -4.27
N MET A 157 -12.79 -1.36 -5.12
CA MET A 157 -14.15 -1.03 -5.56
C MET A 157 -15.20 -1.11 -4.44
N TYR A 158 -14.88 -1.83 -3.38
CA TYR A 158 -15.61 -1.88 -2.11
C TYR A 158 -14.68 -1.50 -0.97
N PRO A 159 -15.20 -1.19 0.23
CA PRO A 159 -14.38 -0.81 1.37
C PRO A 159 -13.27 -1.84 1.69
N SER A 160 -12.02 -1.43 1.56
CA SER A 160 -10.86 -2.26 1.90
C SER A 160 -10.81 -2.48 3.43
N PRO A 161 -10.54 -3.74 3.89
CA PRO A 161 -9.93 -4.87 3.19
C PRO A 161 -10.93 -5.93 2.66
N SER A 162 -12.24 -5.66 2.57
CA SER A 162 -13.23 -6.69 2.21
C SER A 162 -12.92 -7.38 0.87
N PRO A 163 -12.55 -6.66 -0.24
CA PRO A 163 -12.24 -7.31 -1.51
C PRO A 163 -11.03 -8.25 -1.43
N VAL A 164 -9.89 -7.79 -0.89
CA VAL A 164 -8.68 -8.64 -0.82
C VAL A 164 -8.89 -9.87 0.05
N LYS A 165 -9.66 -9.75 1.14
CA LYS A 165 -10.02 -10.89 2.00
C LYS A 165 -10.90 -11.91 1.26
N ALA A 166 -11.85 -11.45 0.44
CA ALA A 166 -12.70 -12.33 -0.36
C ALA A 166 -11.86 -13.16 -1.35
N VAL A 167 -10.91 -12.52 -2.05
CA VAL A 167 -10.02 -13.21 -2.99
C VAL A 167 -9.12 -14.21 -2.28
N LEU A 168 -8.47 -13.81 -1.18
CA LEU A 168 -7.60 -14.71 -0.40
C LEU A 168 -8.38 -15.92 0.16
N SER A 169 -9.61 -15.71 0.64
CA SER A 169 -10.46 -16.80 1.13
C SER A 169 -10.81 -17.78 0.02
N ALA A 170 -11.09 -17.28 -1.20
CA ALA A 170 -11.33 -18.12 -2.37
C ALA A 170 -10.08 -18.93 -2.80
N GLN A 171 -8.88 -18.38 -2.60
CA GLN A 171 -7.60 -19.07 -2.81
C GLN A 171 -7.27 -20.12 -1.73
N GLY A 172 -8.11 -20.26 -0.70
CA GLY A 172 -7.92 -21.22 0.37
C GLY A 172 -7.28 -20.68 1.65
N PHE A 173 -6.94 -19.37 1.68
CA PHE A 173 -6.50 -18.71 2.90
C PHE A 173 -7.72 -18.21 3.68
N ASP A 174 -8.08 -18.85 4.78
CA ASP A 174 -9.20 -18.41 5.61
C ASP A 174 -8.85 -17.12 6.36
N MET A 175 -9.24 -16.01 5.76
CA MET A 175 -8.99 -14.65 6.29
C MET A 175 -10.05 -14.21 7.31
N GLY A 176 -11.07 -15.03 7.56
CA GLY A 176 -12.22 -14.64 8.38
C GLY A 176 -13.01 -13.46 7.84
N GLY A 177 -13.98 -12.98 8.60
CA GLY A 177 -14.77 -11.80 8.26
C GLY A 177 -14.06 -10.48 8.53
N CYS A 178 -14.75 -9.38 8.27
CA CYS A 178 -14.33 -8.03 8.67
C CYS A 178 -14.94 -7.68 10.03
N ARG A 179 -14.23 -6.86 10.83
CA ARG A 179 -14.80 -6.26 12.04
C ARG A 179 -15.67 -5.07 11.66
N LEU A 180 -16.80 -4.90 12.36
CA LEU A 180 -17.63 -3.71 12.18
C LEU A 180 -16.81 -2.40 12.38
N PRO A 181 -17.08 -1.36 11.60
CA PRO A 181 -18.25 -1.15 10.73
C PRO A 181 -18.15 -1.81 9.34
N LEU A 182 -17.05 -2.48 9.01
CA LEU A 182 -16.90 -3.20 7.74
C LEU A 182 -17.56 -4.58 7.80
N VAL A 183 -18.07 -5.03 6.65
CA VAL A 183 -18.66 -6.36 6.48
C VAL A 183 -17.96 -7.12 5.36
N SER A 184 -18.08 -8.44 5.35
CA SER A 184 -17.64 -9.25 4.22
C SER A 184 -18.51 -8.97 2.99
N LEU A 185 -17.94 -9.16 1.79
CA LEU A 185 -18.70 -9.02 0.55
C LEU A 185 -19.83 -10.06 0.50
N ASN A 186 -21.00 -9.61 0.04
CA ASN A 186 -22.11 -10.50 -0.32
C ASN A 186 -21.86 -11.16 -1.69
N ASP A 187 -22.77 -12.04 -2.14
CA ASP A 187 -22.54 -12.83 -3.35
C ASP A 187 -22.60 -11.98 -4.64
N ASP A 188 -23.44 -10.95 -4.69
CA ASP A 188 -23.48 -9.99 -5.82
C ASP A 188 -22.18 -9.18 -5.92
N GLU A 189 -21.66 -8.72 -4.78
CA GLU A 189 -20.39 -8.00 -4.70
C GLU A 189 -19.20 -8.88 -5.09
N LYS A 190 -19.20 -10.16 -4.68
CA LYS A 190 -18.18 -11.15 -5.08
C LYS A 190 -18.24 -11.42 -6.60
N THR A 191 -19.44 -11.58 -7.16
CA THR A 191 -19.64 -11.75 -8.61
C THR A 191 -19.11 -10.54 -9.38
N SER A 192 -19.44 -9.33 -8.92
CA SER A 192 -18.94 -8.10 -9.53
C SER A 192 -17.41 -8.00 -9.43
N LEU A 193 -16.81 -8.31 -8.28
CA LEU A 193 -15.37 -8.31 -8.10
C LEU A 193 -14.70 -9.35 -9.01
N ALA A 194 -15.20 -10.58 -9.08
CA ALA A 194 -14.67 -11.64 -9.94
C ALA A 194 -14.60 -11.17 -11.39
N LYS A 195 -15.67 -10.56 -11.91
CA LYS A 195 -15.72 -10.00 -13.27
C LYS A 195 -14.64 -8.94 -13.52
N HIS A 196 -14.42 -8.03 -12.57
CA HIS A 196 -13.38 -6.99 -12.69
C HIS A 196 -11.94 -7.55 -12.60
N LEU A 197 -11.79 -8.71 -11.98
CA LEU A 197 -10.51 -9.43 -11.93
C LEU A 197 -10.28 -10.35 -13.15
N GLY A 198 -11.24 -10.44 -14.09
CA GLY A 198 -11.17 -11.35 -15.24
C GLY A 198 -11.44 -12.81 -14.89
N LEU A 199 -12.17 -13.08 -13.80
CA LEU A 199 -12.51 -14.41 -13.32
C LEU A 199 -13.96 -14.78 -13.69
N ALA A 200 -14.30 -16.08 -13.62
CA ALA A 200 -15.68 -16.53 -13.73
C ALA A 200 -16.56 -15.96 -12.60
N ASP A 201 -17.83 -15.70 -12.89
CA ASP A 201 -18.76 -15.00 -11.99
C ASP A 201 -18.86 -15.63 -10.58
N ASN A 202 -18.72 -16.94 -10.46
CA ASN A 202 -18.79 -17.67 -9.20
C ASN A 202 -17.41 -18.00 -8.58
N ALA A 203 -16.31 -17.52 -9.16
CA ALA A 203 -14.95 -17.89 -8.74
C ALA A 203 -14.67 -17.56 -7.28
N LEU A 204 -15.20 -16.45 -6.75
CA LEU A 204 -15.00 -16.03 -5.37
C LEU A 204 -15.97 -16.67 -4.37
N MET A 205 -16.88 -17.52 -4.83
CA MET A 205 -17.80 -18.30 -3.99
C MET A 205 -17.30 -19.72 -3.73
N GLN A 206 -16.23 -20.14 -4.42
CA GLN A 206 -15.66 -21.47 -4.36
C GLN A 206 -14.24 -21.41 -3.80
N LYS A 207 -13.82 -22.44 -3.06
CA LYS A 207 -12.42 -22.60 -2.65
C LYS A 207 -11.68 -23.40 -3.73
N LEU A 208 -11.29 -22.74 -4.79
CA LEU A 208 -10.54 -23.33 -5.89
C LEU A 208 -9.23 -22.55 -6.09
N PRO A 209 -8.17 -23.21 -6.62
CA PRO A 209 -6.99 -22.48 -7.07
C PRO A 209 -7.43 -21.46 -8.13
N LEU A 210 -7.26 -20.17 -7.85
CA LEU A 210 -7.54 -19.12 -8.81
C LEU A 210 -6.28 -18.86 -9.63
N ASP A 211 -6.39 -19.06 -10.94
CA ASP A 211 -5.33 -18.67 -11.88
C ASP A 211 -5.49 -17.19 -12.24
N LEU A 212 -4.86 -16.36 -11.41
CA LEU A 212 -4.98 -14.90 -11.49
C LEU A 212 -3.99 -14.26 -12.48
N GLY A 213 -2.98 -15.01 -12.92
CA GLY A 213 -1.90 -14.54 -13.81
C GLY A 213 -1.98 -15.02 -15.26
N LYS A 214 -2.92 -15.91 -15.60
CA LYS A 214 -2.97 -16.62 -16.87
C LYS A 214 -2.94 -15.71 -18.10
N GLU A 215 -3.67 -14.62 -18.09
CA GLU A 215 -3.73 -13.66 -19.20
C GLU A 215 -2.40 -12.94 -19.50
N LEU A 216 -1.45 -12.97 -18.55
CA LEU A 216 -0.14 -12.32 -18.70
C LEU A 216 0.87 -13.25 -19.39
N GLU A 217 0.67 -14.57 -19.31
CA GLU A 217 1.59 -15.58 -19.85
C GLU A 217 1.32 -15.90 -21.33
N ASP A 218 0.08 -15.66 -21.81
CA ASP A 218 -0.37 -16.03 -23.15
C ASP A 218 0.02 -15.01 -24.26
N ASP A 219 0.77 -13.95 -23.94
CA ASP A 219 1.27 -12.92 -24.87
C ASP A 219 2.82 -12.85 -24.87
#